data_237a76b115abb0049ae7db9ba9b2f91c
#
_entry.id   237a76b115abb0049ae7db9ba9b2f91c
#
_cell.length_a   1.000
_cell.length_b   1.000
_cell.length_c   1.000
_cell.angle_alpha   90.00
_cell.angle_beta   90.00
_cell.angle_gamma   90.00
#
_symmetry.space_group_name_H-M   'P 1'
#
loop_
_entity.id
_entity.type
_entity.pdbx_description
1 polymer ?
#
loop_
_entity_poly.entity_id
_entity_poly.type
_entity_poly.pdbx_seq_one_letter_code
_entity_poly.pdbx_strand_id
1 'polypeptide(L)'
;MIIKSFEINKIDPLKNNLILFYGQNEGLKDENIIKLSSKFHNIIKYHEREILENQDNFFDSIFSGSLFDENKFVIINQASDKIVKIIEILIEKKEKIKEIAILLNANSLEKKSKLRSIFEKNLLCVPFYIDNNETLFKFTETFLKQKKINISPLNINFLINKCNGDRRNLKNELHKIEMFCLNKRNIKDEELQKLVCLSENKNINELIDCCLVKDKKNTINILND
;
A
#
# COMPACT_ATOMS: atom_id res chain seq x y z
N MET A 1 8.40 -17.98 -7.10
CA MET A 1 9.48 -17.59 -6.16
C MET A 1 8.93 -16.59 -5.15
N ILE A 2 9.10 -16.83 -3.84
CA ILE A 2 8.63 -15.93 -2.78
C ILE A 2 9.82 -15.10 -2.28
N ILE A 3 9.68 -13.77 -2.28
CA ILE A 3 10.67 -12.84 -1.72
C ILE A 3 10.03 -12.08 -0.56
N LYS A 4 10.80 -11.84 0.50
CA LYS A 4 10.33 -11.08 1.66
C LYS A 4 10.30 -9.58 1.36
N SER A 5 9.37 -8.84 1.96
CA SER A 5 9.16 -7.40 1.70
C SER A 5 10.42 -6.53 1.89
N PHE A 6 11.30 -6.89 2.80
CA PHE A 6 12.56 -6.16 3.03
C PHE A 6 13.64 -6.44 1.96
N GLU A 7 13.46 -7.44 1.09
CA GLU A 7 14.39 -7.78 0.01
C GLU A 7 13.98 -7.19 -1.35
N ILE A 8 12.93 -6.39 -1.41
CA ILE A 8 12.40 -5.79 -2.65
C ILE A 8 13.45 -4.99 -3.42
N ASN A 9 14.43 -4.43 -2.74
CA ASN A 9 15.54 -3.73 -3.39
C ASN A 9 16.36 -4.60 -4.37
N LYS A 10 16.29 -5.93 -4.21
CA LYS A 10 16.97 -6.90 -5.07
C LYS A 10 16.16 -7.22 -6.33
N ILE A 11 14.91 -6.77 -6.40
CA ILE A 11 14.03 -7.04 -7.54
C ILE A 11 14.37 -6.09 -8.68
N ASP A 12 14.66 -6.67 -9.82
CA ASP A 12 14.68 -5.98 -11.11
C ASP A 12 13.33 -6.22 -11.79
N PRO A 13 12.46 -5.20 -11.90
CA PRO A 13 11.13 -5.38 -12.47
C PRO A 13 11.12 -5.78 -13.94
N LEU A 14 12.17 -5.47 -14.71
CA LEU A 14 12.25 -5.86 -16.12
C LEU A 14 12.67 -7.32 -16.30
N LYS A 15 13.49 -7.84 -15.39
CA LYS A 15 13.83 -9.28 -15.38
C LYS A 15 12.67 -10.12 -14.84
N ASN A 16 11.94 -9.59 -13.85
CA ASN A 16 10.78 -10.21 -13.23
C ASN A 16 9.54 -9.43 -13.62
N ASN A 17 9.18 -9.47 -14.88
CA ASN A 17 8.15 -8.62 -15.48
C ASN A 17 6.71 -8.86 -15.01
N LEU A 18 6.45 -9.93 -14.26
CA LEU A 18 5.18 -10.21 -13.59
C LEU A 18 5.43 -10.38 -12.09
N ILE A 19 4.92 -9.46 -11.28
CA ILE A 19 5.13 -9.40 -9.83
C ILE A 19 3.79 -9.35 -9.13
N LEU A 20 3.60 -10.15 -8.08
CA LEU A 20 2.42 -10.11 -7.23
C LEU A 20 2.78 -9.57 -5.84
N PHE A 21 2.15 -8.49 -5.43
CA PHE A 21 2.09 -8.02 -4.06
C PHE A 21 0.76 -8.41 -3.44
N TYR A 22 0.77 -9.08 -2.30
CA TYR A 22 -0.45 -9.47 -1.61
C TYR A 22 -0.28 -9.37 -0.10
N GLY A 23 -1.38 -9.12 0.61
CA GLY A 23 -1.40 -9.02 2.07
C GLY A 23 -2.15 -7.80 2.57
N GLN A 24 -2.25 -7.67 3.88
CA GLN A 24 -3.06 -6.66 4.55
C GLN A 24 -2.32 -5.33 4.79
N ASN A 25 -0.99 -5.32 4.70
CA ASN A 25 -0.20 -4.12 4.96
C ASN A 25 -0.18 -3.18 3.75
N GLU A 26 -1.27 -2.42 3.59
CA GLU A 26 -1.43 -1.49 2.48
C GLU A 26 -0.33 -0.41 2.47
N GLY A 27 0.01 0.13 3.64
CA GLY A 27 1.03 1.17 3.74
C GLY A 27 2.40 0.71 3.26
N LEU A 28 2.81 -0.51 3.63
CA LEU A 28 4.08 -1.07 3.20
C LEU A 28 4.05 -1.46 1.70
N LYS A 29 2.90 -1.93 1.17
CA LYS A 29 2.73 -2.16 -0.27
C LYS A 29 2.89 -0.87 -1.06
N ASP A 30 2.20 0.21 -0.66
CA ASP A 30 2.29 1.52 -1.33
C ASP A 30 3.72 2.04 -1.38
N GLU A 31 4.45 1.97 -0.26
CA GLU A 31 5.86 2.39 -0.20
C GLU A 31 6.72 1.65 -1.22
N ASN A 32 6.51 0.35 -1.33
CA ASN A 32 7.30 -0.48 -2.22
C ASN A 32 6.86 -0.37 -3.69
N ILE A 33 5.58 -0.14 -3.96
CA ILE A 33 5.07 0.18 -5.31
C ILE A 33 5.71 1.48 -5.80
N ILE A 34 5.67 2.54 -4.99
CA ILE A 34 6.29 3.84 -5.34
C ILE A 34 7.79 3.64 -5.62
N LYS A 35 8.48 2.87 -4.78
CA LYS A 35 9.91 2.63 -4.94
C LYS A 35 10.26 1.85 -6.21
N LEU A 36 9.48 0.84 -6.58
CA LEU A 36 9.70 0.09 -7.82
C LEU A 36 9.33 0.92 -9.05
N SER A 37 8.22 1.64 -9.00
CA SER A 37 7.73 2.45 -10.11
C SER A 37 8.57 3.71 -10.37
N SER A 38 9.29 4.23 -9.37
CA SER A 38 10.13 5.45 -9.52
C SER A 38 11.24 5.33 -10.56
N LYS A 39 11.55 4.12 -11.00
CA LYS A 39 12.55 3.84 -12.05
C LYS A 39 11.98 3.94 -13.47
N PHE A 40 10.66 4.16 -13.61
CA PHE A 40 9.95 4.18 -14.88
C PHE A 40 9.32 5.55 -15.12
N HIS A 41 9.40 6.04 -16.34
CA HIS A 41 8.74 7.29 -16.73
C HIS A 41 7.28 7.08 -17.12
N ASN A 42 6.96 5.90 -17.68
CA ASN A 42 5.61 5.55 -18.11
C ASN A 42 4.97 4.59 -17.09
N ILE A 43 4.06 5.11 -16.26
CA ILE A 43 3.34 4.34 -15.24
C ILE A 43 1.85 4.36 -15.56
N ILE A 44 1.27 3.18 -15.78
CA ILE A 44 -0.15 3.02 -16.07
C ILE A 44 -0.80 2.25 -14.92
N LYS A 45 -1.96 2.72 -14.47
CA LYS A 45 -2.71 2.09 -13.37
C LYS A 45 -4.07 1.62 -13.89
N TYR A 46 -4.40 0.37 -13.58
CA TYR A 46 -5.70 -0.23 -13.86
C TYR A 46 -6.31 -0.77 -12.57
N HIS A 47 -7.64 -0.81 -12.52
CA HIS A 47 -8.35 -1.68 -11.60
C HIS A 47 -8.70 -3.00 -12.29
N GLU A 48 -8.68 -4.11 -11.55
CA GLU A 48 -9.04 -5.43 -12.09
C GLU A 48 -10.36 -5.40 -12.87
N ARG A 49 -11.36 -4.68 -12.33
CA ARG A 49 -12.68 -4.55 -12.95
C ARG A 49 -12.61 -3.94 -14.35
N GLU A 50 -11.87 -2.87 -14.54
CA GLU A 50 -11.69 -2.20 -15.85
C GLU A 50 -11.10 -3.16 -16.88
N ILE A 51 -10.13 -3.97 -16.47
CA ILE A 51 -9.51 -4.97 -17.36
C ILE A 51 -10.51 -6.08 -17.73
N LEU A 52 -11.31 -6.55 -16.77
CA LEU A 52 -12.29 -7.62 -16.99
C LEU A 52 -13.45 -7.15 -17.88
N GLU A 53 -13.86 -5.89 -17.78
CA GLU A 53 -14.89 -5.28 -18.61
C GLU A 53 -14.41 -5.02 -20.06
N ASN A 54 -13.11 -4.77 -20.26
CA ASN A 54 -12.56 -4.43 -21.59
C ASN A 54 -11.16 -5.02 -21.81
N GLN A 55 -11.13 -6.35 -22.02
CA GLN A 55 -9.87 -7.09 -22.14
C GLN A 55 -9.10 -6.73 -23.42
N ASP A 56 -9.79 -6.49 -24.53
CA ASP A 56 -9.14 -6.18 -25.80
C ASP A 56 -8.35 -4.88 -25.69
N ASN A 57 -8.95 -3.82 -25.17
CA ASN A 57 -8.26 -2.55 -24.96
C ASN A 57 -7.06 -2.68 -24.01
N PHE A 58 -7.17 -3.51 -22.97
CA PHE A 58 -6.05 -3.78 -22.09
C PHE A 58 -4.91 -4.46 -22.85
N PHE A 59 -5.20 -5.53 -23.61
CA PHE A 59 -4.17 -6.22 -24.38
C PHE A 59 -3.57 -5.34 -25.48
N ASP A 60 -4.38 -4.52 -26.14
CA ASP A 60 -3.88 -3.57 -27.13
C ASP A 60 -2.92 -2.55 -26.49
N SER A 61 -3.25 -2.03 -25.29
CA SER A 61 -2.37 -1.11 -24.57
C SER A 61 -1.06 -1.74 -24.12
N ILE A 62 -1.08 -3.06 -23.82
CA ILE A 62 0.10 -3.81 -23.38
C ILE A 62 0.94 -4.23 -24.58
N PHE A 63 0.32 -4.76 -25.66
CA PHE A 63 1.04 -5.34 -26.79
C PHE A 63 1.35 -4.33 -27.92
N SER A 64 0.71 -3.15 -27.92
CA SER A 64 1.09 -2.07 -28.83
C SER A 64 2.46 -1.54 -28.40
N GLY A 65 3.47 -1.82 -29.20
CA GLY A 65 4.81 -1.28 -28.99
C GLY A 65 4.77 0.25 -28.95
N SER A 66 5.50 0.85 -28.01
CA SER A 66 5.75 2.29 -28.08
C SER A 66 6.75 2.56 -29.20
N LEU A 67 6.46 3.55 -30.04
CA LEU A 67 7.42 4.01 -31.07
C LEU A 67 8.68 4.65 -30.44
N PHE A 68 8.72 4.81 -29.12
CA PHE A 68 9.77 5.52 -28.38
C PHE A 68 10.44 4.67 -27.29
N ASP A 69 10.49 3.36 -27.40
CA ASP A 69 11.25 2.41 -26.54
C ASP A 69 11.30 2.74 -25.03
N GLU A 70 10.21 3.26 -24.45
CA GLU A 70 10.15 3.52 -23.02
C GLU A 70 9.60 2.30 -22.27
N ASN A 71 10.39 1.81 -21.32
CA ASN A 71 9.95 0.77 -20.40
C ASN A 71 8.68 1.21 -19.66
N LYS A 72 7.63 0.38 -19.71
CA LYS A 72 6.34 0.65 -19.07
C LYS A 72 6.25 -0.06 -17.72
N PHE A 73 5.65 0.60 -16.74
CA PHE A 73 5.30 -0.02 -15.46
C PHE A 73 3.78 -0.01 -15.29
N VAL A 74 3.18 -1.17 -15.28
CA VAL A 74 1.72 -1.34 -15.18
C VAL A 74 1.37 -1.83 -13.78
N ILE A 75 0.45 -1.14 -13.11
CA ILE A 75 -0.05 -1.50 -11.78
C ILE A 75 -1.50 -1.93 -11.91
N ILE A 76 -1.81 -3.16 -11.53
CA ILE A 76 -3.17 -3.70 -11.51
C ILE A 76 -3.62 -3.77 -10.06
N ASN A 77 -4.52 -2.87 -9.67
CA ASN A 77 -5.04 -2.80 -8.31
C ASN A 77 -6.22 -3.74 -8.08
N GLN A 78 -6.39 -4.15 -6.82
CA GLN A 78 -7.46 -5.05 -6.36
C GLN A 78 -7.48 -6.40 -7.08
N ALA A 79 -6.31 -6.89 -7.49
CA ALA A 79 -6.18 -8.17 -8.18
C ALA A 79 -6.71 -9.34 -7.32
N SER A 80 -7.48 -10.21 -7.95
CA SER A 80 -8.09 -11.38 -7.35
C SER A 80 -7.97 -12.60 -8.28
N ASP A 81 -8.56 -13.73 -7.89
CA ASP A 81 -8.57 -14.92 -8.75
C ASP A 81 -9.30 -14.73 -10.09
N LYS A 82 -10.08 -13.67 -10.26
CA LYS A 82 -10.81 -13.37 -11.50
C LYS A 82 -9.87 -13.02 -12.67
N ILE A 83 -8.71 -12.43 -12.38
CA ILE A 83 -7.74 -12.01 -13.41
C ILE A 83 -6.86 -13.17 -13.91
N VAL A 84 -6.96 -14.36 -13.32
CA VAL A 84 -6.07 -15.50 -13.60
C VAL A 84 -5.94 -15.78 -15.11
N LYS A 85 -7.05 -15.83 -15.86
CA LYS A 85 -7.02 -16.07 -17.31
C LYS A 85 -6.19 -15.05 -18.08
N ILE A 86 -6.24 -13.79 -17.68
CA ILE A 86 -5.48 -12.70 -18.29
C ILE A 86 -3.99 -12.88 -17.98
N ILE A 87 -3.66 -13.28 -16.76
CA ILE A 87 -2.28 -13.56 -16.36
C ILE A 87 -1.70 -14.75 -17.12
N GLU A 88 -2.49 -15.81 -17.33
CA GLU A 88 -2.07 -16.95 -18.13
C GLU A 88 -1.72 -16.54 -19.56
N ILE A 89 -2.55 -15.69 -20.21
CA ILE A 89 -2.26 -15.14 -21.54
C ILE A 89 -0.98 -14.29 -21.53
N LEU A 90 -0.75 -13.48 -20.50
CA LEU A 90 0.48 -12.68 -20.37
C LEU A 90 1.72 -13.55 -20.16
N ILE A 91 1.60 -14.67 -19.44
CA ILE A 91 2.68 -15.65 -19.29
C ILE A 91 3.01 -16.32 -20.64
N GLU A 92 2.01 -16.74 -21.39
CA GLU A 92 2.20 -17.34 -22.72
C GLU A 92 2.87 -16.37 -23.72
N LYS A 93 2.50 -15.08 -23.62
CA LYS A 93 3.04 -14.03 -24.48
C LYS A 93 4.22 -13.27 -23.83
N LYS A 94 4.96 -13.90 -22.95
CA LYS A 94 6.04 -13.26 -22.15
C LYS A 94 7.08 -12.54 -23.03
N GLU A 95 7.38 -13.06 -24.20
CA GLU A 95 8.31 -12.44 -25.14
C GLU A 95 7.87 -11.04 -25.61
N LYS A 96 6.55 -10.78 -25.68
CA LYS A 96 5.99 -9.50 -26.10
C LYS A 96 5.96 -8.43 -24.99
N ILE A 97 6.22 -8.83 -23.75
CA ILE A 97 6.18 -7.93 -22.59
C ILE A 97 7.55 -7.75 -21.91
N LYS A 98 8.65 -7.99 -22.65
CA LYS A 98 10.02 -7.89 -22.08
C LYS A 98 10.35 -6.51 -21.52
N GLU A 99 9.80 -5.46 -22.11
CA GLU A 99 10.02 -4.05 -21.73
C GLU A 99 8.93 -3.51 -20.78
N ILE A 100 8.04 -4.40 -20.34
CA ILE A 100 6.89 -4.03 -19.50
C ILE A 100 6.99 -4.78 -18.19
N ALA A 101 7.00 -4.04 -17.09
CA ALA A 101 6.84 -4.60 -15.76
C ALA A 101 5.38 -4.48 -15.32
N ILE A 102 4.75 -5.59 -14.96
CA ILE A 102 3.36 -5.64 -14.51
C ILE A 102 3.34 -6.07 -13.05
N LEU A 103 2.84 -5.19 -12.19
CA LEU A 103 2.68 -5.43 -10.76
C LEU A 103 1.20 -5.59 -10.43
N LEU A 104 0.84 -6.73 -9.87
CA LEU A 104 -0.49 -7.00 -9.33
C LEU A 104 -0.49 -6.64 -7.85
N ASN A 105 -1.36 -5.71 -7.48
CA ASN A 105 -1.59 -5.34 -6.08
C ASN A 105 -2.89 -5.99 -5.60
N ALA A 106 -2.76 -7.06 -4.84
CA ALA A 106 -3.87 -7.81 -4.28
C ALA A 106 -4.02 -7.56 -2.78
N ASN A 107 -5.25 -7.70 -2.28
CA ASN A 107 -5.52 -7.77 -0.84
C ASN A 107 -5.00 -9.09 -0.25
N SER A 108 -5.50 -9.51 0.88
CA SER A 108 -5.17 -10.81 1.44
C SER A 108 -5.62 -11.93 0.51
N LEU A 109 -4.70 -12.80 0.09
CA LEU A 109 -4.99 -13.98 -0.71
C LEU A 109 -4.82 -15.24 0.14
N GLU A 110 -5.86 -16.07 0.20
CA GLU A 110 -5.80 -17.34 0.90
C GLU A 110 -4.84 -18.32 0.23
N LYS A 111 -4.39 -19.36 0.96
CA LYS A 111 -3.51 -20.40 0.40
C LYS A 111 -4.11 -21.13 -0.80
N LYS A 112 -5.45 -21.25 -0.86
CA LYS A 112 -6.19 -21.88 -1.97
C LYS A 112 -6.37 -20.96 -3.19
N SER A 113 -6.00 -19.68 -3.13
CA SER A 113 -6.09 -18.74 -4.26
C SER A 113 -5.26 -19.26 -5.44
N LYS A 114 -5.89 -19.30 -6.63
CA LYS A 114 -5.26 -19.71 -7.88
C LYS A 114 -4.20 -18.69 -8.30
N LEU A 115 -4.51 -17.39 -8.19
CA LEU A 115 -3.57 -16.30 -8.49
C LEU A 115 -2.30 -16.45 -7.66
N ARG A 116 -2.44 -16.60 -6.34
CA ARG A 116 -1.32 -16.82 -5.43
C ARG A 116 -0.51 -18.05 -5.81
N SER A 117 -1.16 -19.18 -6.10
CA SER A 117 -0.50 -20.43 -6.46
C SER A 117 0.35 -20.32 -7.73
N ILE A 118 -0.13 -19.61 -8.77
CA ILE A 118 0.60 -19.38 -10.02
C ILE A 118 1.88 -18.60 -9.73
N PHE A 119 1.78 -17.50 -8.95
CA PHE A 119 2.93 -16.66 -8.65
C PHE A 119 3.94 -17.33 -7.72
N GLU A 120 3.50 -18.07 -6.72
CA GLU A 120 4.41 -18.81 -5.83
C GLU A 120 5.22 -19.87 -6.57
N LYS A 121 4.63 -20.53 -7.57
CA LYS A 121 5.30 -21.60 -8.34
C LYS A 121 6.21 -21.08 -9.44
N ASN A 122 5.72 -20.16 -10.26
CA ASN A 122 6.33 -19.86 -11.56
C ASN A 122 6.87 -18.41 -11.67
N LEU A 123 6.43 -17.51 -10.81
CA LEU A 123 6.67 -16.07 -10.92
C LEU A 123 7.20 -15.50 -9.61
N LEU A 124 7.23 -14.19 -9.50
CA LEU A 124 7.66 -13.48 -8.31
C LEU A 124 6.47 -13.01 -7.48
N CYS A 125 6.46 -13.35 -6.19
CA CYS A 125 5.47 -12.82 -5.27
C CYS A 125 6.09 -12.35 -3.95
N VAL A 126 5.49 -11.32 -3.38
CA VAL A 126 5.91 -10.69 -2.13
C VAL A 126 4.72 -10.57 -1.18
N PRO A 127 4.74 -11.28 -0.05
CA PRO A 127 3.72 -11.13 0.99
C PRO A 127 4.00 -9.91 1.87
N PHE A 128 2.93 -9.17 2.19
CA PHE A 128 2.95 -8.01 3.07
C PHE A 128 2.09 -8.26 4.30
N TYR A 129 2.71 -8.72 5.36
CA TYR A 129 2.06 -8.96 6.64
C TYR A 129 1.91 -7.66 7.43
N ILE A 130 0.91 -7.63 8.32
CA ILE A 130 0.70 -6.52 9.25
C ILE A 130 1.97 -6.32 10.09
N ASP A 131 2.36 -5.07 10.27
CA ASP A 131 3.47 -4.72 11.15
C ASP A 131 3.10 -4.99 12.62
N ASN A 132 4.08 -5.40 13.40
CA ASN A 132 3.95 -5.39 14.85
C ASN A 132 4.36 -4.00 15.42
N ASN A 133 4.04 -3.76 16.69
CA ASN A 133 4.34 -2.48 17.35
C ASN A 133 5.83 -2.13 17.31
N GLU A 134 6.72 -3.11 17.43
CA GLU A 134 8.16 -2.90 17.38
C GLU A 134 8.61 -2.41 15.99
N THR A 135 8.05 -2.99 14.93
CA THR A 135 8.34 -2.58 13.55
C THR A 135 7.84 -1.17 13.28
N LEU A 136 6.63 -0.84 13.74
CA LEU A 136 6.06 0.51 13.61
C LEU A 136 6.85 1.54 14.42
N PHE A 137 7.31 1.16 15.61
CA PHE A 137 8.15 2.02 16.43
C PHE A 137 9.47 2.36 15.72
N LYS A 138 10.18 1.35 15.21
CA LYS A 138 11.43 1.54 14.45
C LYS A 138 11.20 2.36 13.18
N PHE A 139 10.09 2.13 12.48
CA PHE A 139 9.70 2.91 11.30
C PHE A 139 9.52 4.39 11.67
N THR A 140 8.75 4.67 12.72
CA THR A 140 8.47 6.03 13.21
C THR A 140 9.76 6.72 13.66
N GLU A 141 10.58 6.05 14.46
CA GLU A 141 11.86 6.59 14.93
C GLU A 141 12.79 6.94 13.77
N THR A 142 12.88 6.05 12.77
CA THR A 142 13.69 6.27 11.57
C THR A 142 13.22 7.49 10.79
N PHE A 143 11.91 7.61 10.57
CA PHE A 143 11.30 8.77 9.90
C PHE A 143 11.61 10.07 10.62
N LEU A 144 11.38 10.12 11.94
CA LEU A 144 11.61 11.30 12.76
C LEU A 144 13.08 11.71 12.79
N LYS A 145 14.01 10.76 12.88
CA LYS A 145 15.46 11.01 12.82
C LYS A 145 15.87 11.61 11.47
N GLN A 146 15.34 11.09 10.36
CA GLN A 146 15.62 11.62 9.01
C GLN A 146 15.14 13.08 8.87
N LYS A 147 14.02 13.42 9.49
CA LYS A 147 13.43 14.78 9.47
C LYS A 147 13.99 15.69 10.58
N LYS A 148 14.87 15.17 11.46
CA LYS A 148 15.46 15.89 12.61
C LYS A 148 14.40 16.42 13.58
N ILE A 149 13.31 15.66 13.76
CA ILE A 149 12.21 15.97 14.68
C ILE A 149 12.39 15.10 15.94
N ASN A 150 12.34 15.73 17.10
CA ASN A 150 12.46 15.03 18.39
C ASN A 150 11.07 14.81 19.00
N ILE A 151 10.72 13.54 19.19
CA ILE A 151 9.50 13.09 19.88
C ILE A 151 9.89 12.02 20.88
N SER A 152 9.27 12.05 22.05
CA SER A 152 9.54 11.08 23.12
C SER A 152 9.06 9.66 22.72
N PRO A 153 9.68 8.60 23.25
CA PRO A 153 9.22 7.22 23.02
C PRO A 153 7.77 6.99 23.44
N LEU A 154 7.30 7.68 24.48
CA LEU A 154 5.90 7.61 24.93
C LEU A 154 4.96 8.16 23.86
N ASN A 155 5.30 9.28 23.25
CA ASN A 155 4.52 9.88 22.18
C ASN A 155 4.56 9.06 20.89
N ILE A 156 5.66 8.37 20.57
CA ILE A 156 5.71 7.43 19.45
C ILE A 156 4.69 6.29 19.67
N ASN A 157 4.67 5.70 20.87
CA ASN A 157 3.68 4.66 21.19
C ASN A 157 2.25 5.19 21.16
N PHE A 158 2.02 6.42 21.65
CA PHE A 158 0.71 7.08 21.55
C PHE A 158 0.26 7.21 20.07
N LEU A 159 1.12 7.65 19.16
CA LEU A 159 0.83 7.74 17.73
C LEU A 159 0.47 6.37 17.12
N ILE A 160 1.24 5.34 17.42
CA ILE A 160 1.00 3.98 16.94
C ILE A 160 -0.37 3.47 17.39
N ASN A 161 -0.70 3.68 18.67
CA ASN A 161 -1.99 3.27 19.22
C ASN A 161 -3.17 4.05 18.61
N LYS A 162 -3.02 5.35 18.40
CA LYS A 162 -4.05 6.19 17.76
C LYS A 162 -4.30 5.79 16.29
N CYS A 163 -3.28 5.29 15.61
CA CYS A 163 -3.39 4.76 14.26
C CYS A 163 -3.86 3.30 14.20
N ASN A 164 -4.22 2.69 15.34
CA ASN A 164 -4.62 1.27 15.44
C ASN A 164 -3.60 0.31 14.82
N GLY A 165 -2.32 0.64 14.86
CA GLY A 165 -1.26 -0.14 14.24
C GLY A 165 -1.26 -0.12 12.70
N ASP A 166 -2.08 0.72 12.06
CA ASP A 166 -2.10 0.88 10.60
C ASP A 166 -0.93 1.77 10.14
N ARG A 167 -0.06 1.18 9.32
CA ARG A 167 1.15 1.86 8.82
C ARG A 167 0.82 3.04 7.89
N ARG A 168 -0.23 2.96 7.09
CA ARG A 168 -0.63 4.04 6.17
C ARG A 168 -1.12 5.24 6.96
N ASN A 169 -1.99 5.00 7.95
CA ASN A 169 -2.48 6.04 8.84
C ASN A 169 -1.33 6.66 9.64
N LEU A 170 -0.45 5.85 10.22
CA LEU A 170 0.73 6.31 10.94
C LEU A 170 1.62 7.20 10.07
N LYS A 171 1.87 6.82 8.82
CA LYS A 171 2.64 7.62 7.87
C LYS A 171 1.99 8.97 7.59
N ASN A 172 0.67 9.01 7.44
CA ASN A 172 -0.07 10.26 7.24
C ASN A 172 0.06 11.18 8.45
N GLU A 173 -0.04 10.63 9.67
CA GLU A 173 0.19 11.40 10.90
C GLU A 173 1.62 11.93 10.99
N LEU A 174 2.61 11.11 10.64
CA LEU A 174 4.02 11.53 10.60
C LEU A 174 4.26 12.66 9.59
N HIS A 175 3.62 12.63 8.43
CA HIS A 175 3.69 13.74 7.46
C HIS A 175 3.02 15.02 7.98
N LYS A 176 1.89 14.93 8.69
CA LYS A 176 1.29 16.11 9.35
C LYS A 176 2.25 16.71 10.39
N ILE A 177 2.89 15.86 11.20
CA ILE A 177 3.89 16.31 12.17
C ILE A 177 5.09 16.96 11.46
N GLU A 178 5.57 16.38 10.38
CA GLU A 178 6.64 16.95 9.57
C GLU A 178 6.27 18.36 9.08
N MET A 179 5.09 18.53 8.50
CA MET A 179 4.60 19.82 8.03
C MET A 179 4.46 20.85 9.16
N PHE A 180 3.94 20.42 10.32
CA PHE A 180 3.85 21.29 11.50
C PHE A 180 5.24 21.73 12.00
N CYS A 181 6.23 20.85 11.88
CA CYS A 181 7.59 21.09 12.36
C CYS A 181 8.52 21.77 11.33
N LEU A 182 8.04 22.19 10.15
CA LEU A 182 8.87 22.80 9.11
C LEU A 182 9.74 23.97 9.63
N ASN A 183 9.18 24.78 10.56
CA ASN A 183 9.86 25.91 11.19
C ASN A 183 10.28 25.65 12.64
N LYS A 184 10.04 24.45 13.16
CA LYS A 184 10.31 24.05 14.54
C LYS A 184 10.91 22.64 14.56
N ARG A 185 11.98 22.43 15.30
CA ARG A 185 12.59 21.09 15.43
C ARG A 185 11.95 20.22 16.51
N ASN A 186 11.17 20.80 17.40
CA ASN A 186 10.53 20.13 18.52
C ASN A 186 9.04 20.45 18.52
N ILE A 187 8.26 19.44 18.85
CA ILE A 187 6.83 19.56 19.11
C ILE A 187 6.57 19.26 20.60
N LYS A 188 5.78 20.09 21.27
CA LYS A 188 5.37 19.84 22.65
C LYS A 188 4.30 18.76 22.71
N ASP A 189 4.22 18.05 23.82
CA ASP A 189 3.26 16.94 24.00
C ASP A 189 1.82 17.39 23.79
N GLU A 190 1.45 18.58 24.30
CA GLU A 190 0.11 19.15 24.10
C GLU A 190 -0.18 19.52 22.63
N GLU A 191 0.82 20.03 21.91
CA GLU A 191 0.70 20.35 20.49
C GLU A 191 0.53 19.07 19.67
N LEU A 192 1.28 18.00 20.00
CA LEU A 192 1.19 16.71 19.36
C LEU A 192 -0.20 16.08 19.58
N GLN A 193 -0.69 16.08 20.81
CA GLN A 193 -2.00 15.55 21.12
C GLN A 193 -3.10 16.27 20.34
N LYS A 194 -3.09 17.61 20.30
CA LYS A 194 -4.06 18.37 19.52
C LYS A 194 -3.97 18.07 18.04
N LEU A 195 -2.76 17.95 17.48
CA LEU A 195 -2.55 17.69 16.06
C LEU A 195 -3.11 16.32 15.65
N VAL A 196 -2.97 15.32 16.51
CA VAL A 196 -3.38 13.93 16.24
C VAL A 196 -4.86 13.70 16.60
N CYS A 197 -5.38 14.36 17.63
CA CYS A 197 -6.79 14.24 18.04
C CYS A 197 -7.76 14.91 17.05
N LEU A 198 -7.31 15.88 16.24
CA LEU A 198 -8.11 16.47 15.17
C LEU A 198 -8.48 15.47 14.06
N SER A 199 -7.87 14.31 14.05
CA SER A 199 -8.14 13.20 13.13
C SER A 199 -8.79 11.99 13.81
N GLU A 200 -9.53 12.16 14.90
CA GLU A 200 -10.33 11.07 15.46
C GLU A 200 -11.36 10.63 14.42
N ASN A 201 -10.96 9.71 13.55
CA ASN A 201 -11.90 8.88 12.83
C ASN A 201 -12.60 8.02 13.87
N LYS A 202 -13.66 8.55 14.46
CA LYS A 202 -14.53 7.76 15.31
C LYS A 202 -14.99 6.57 14.49
N ASN A 203 -14.72 5.39 14.99
CA ASN A 203 -14.85 4.16 14.24
C ASN A 203 -16.35 3.93 13.94
N ILE A 204 -16.69 3.53 12.70
CA ILE A 204 -18.06 3.13 12.33
C ILE A 204 -18.64 2.13 13.35
N ASN A 205 -17.80 1.25 13.93
CA ASN A 205 -18.20 0.35 14.99
C ASN A 205 -18.67 1.09 16.25
N GLU A 206 -17.99 2.16 16.66
CA GLU A 206 -18.36 2.98 17.80
C GLU A 206 -19.70 3.71 17.54
N LEU A 207 -19.92 4.17 16.31
CA LEU A 207 -21.22 4.73 15.90
C LEU A 207 -22.34 3.68 16.00
N ILE A 208 -22.08 2.46 15.52
CA ILE A 208 -23.04 1.35 15.60
C ILE A 208 -23.33 1.01 17.07
N ASP A 209 -22.30 0.92 17.91
CA ASP A 209 -22.45 0.63 19.34
C ASP A 209 -23.27 1.72 20.06
N CYS A 210 -22.99 3.00 19.77
CA CYS A 210 -23.78 4.12 20.31
C CYS A 210 -25.24 4.08 19.84
N CYS A 211 -25.49 3.71 18.59
CA CYS A 211 -26.85 3.54 18.07
C CYS A 211 -27.59 2.38 18.76
N LEU A 212 -26.93 1.25 18.96
CA LEU A 212 -27.51 0.07 19.62
C LEU A 212 -27.85 0.33 21.09
N VAL A 213 -26.99 1.06 21.80
CA VAL A 213 -27.20 1.46 23.21
C VAL A 213 -28.18 2.64 23.32
N LYS A 214 -28.63 3.22 22.19
CA LYS A 214 -29.50 4.42 22.12
C LYS A 214 -28.89 5.67 22.77
N ASP A 215 -27.58 5.79 22.78
CA ASP A 215 -26.86 6.97 23.25
C ASP A 215 -26.90 8.07 22.17
N LYS A 216 -27.99 8.85 22.17
CA LYS A 216 -28.22 9.93 21.21
C LYS A 216 -27.12 10.99 21.23
N LYS A 217 -26.57 11.32 22.42
CA LYS A 217 -25.58 12.38 22.57
C LYS A 217 -24.27 12.00 21.86
N ASN A 218 -23.75 10.81 22.13
CA ASN A 218 -22.51 10.33 21.50
C ASN A 218 -22.73 10.01 20.02
N THR A 219 -23.87 9.47 19.62
CA THR A 219 -24.23 9.27 18.19
C THR A 219 -24.16 10.57 17.41
N ILE A 220 -24.76 11.67 17.93
CA ILE A 220 -24.74 12.98 17.27
C ILE A 220 -23.32 13.55 17.23
N ASN A 221 -22.54 13.41 18.29
CA ASN A 221 -21.15 13.85 18.31
C ASN A 221 -20.32 13.13 17.27
N ILE A 222 -20.49 11.80 17.13
CA ILE A 222 -19.75 11.00 16.13
C ILE A 222 -20.13 11.35 14.68
N LEU A 223 -21.38 11.76 14.45
CA LEU A 223 -21.86 12.16 13.11
C LEU A 223 -21.42 13.57 12.70
N ASN A 224 -21.09 14.42 13.68
CA ASN A 224 -20.70 15.82 13.43
C ASN A 224 -19.18 16.02 13.37
N ASP A 225 -18.40 15.00 13.75
CA ASP A 225 -16.94 14.98 13.65
C ASP A 225 -16.48 14.33 12.33
#